data_d34c849b639d45da86d3def3adeb0ca9
#
_entry.id   d34c849b639d45da86d3def3adeb0ca9
#
_cell.length_a   1.000
_cell.length_b   1.000
_cell.length_c   1.000
_cell.angle_alpha   90.00
_cell.angle_beta   90.00
_cell.angle_gamma   90.00
#
_symmetry.space_group_name_H-M   'P 1'
#
loop_
_entity.id
_entity.type
_entity.pdbx_description
1 polymer ?
#
loop_
_entity_poly.entity_id
_entity_poly.type
_entity_poly.pdbx_seq_one_letter_code
_entity_poly.pdbx_strand_id
1 'polypeptide(L)'
;MTDWSAVLTGFVVILVLGLVGLVVPGIGQLAAGLLGGLVAGYLAGGGLARGFWHGLLAGAFGGILLGAILFVLLTVAGFLVGPIGGVFGGLAGTSAFVIAVTLAAIAAIDSAVGGAVGGLLA
;
A
#
# COMPACT_ATOMS: atom_id res chain seq x y z
N MET A 1 15.03 8.21 -12.63
CA MET A 1 15.21 8.35 -11.19
C MET A 1 13.84 8.34 -10.52
N THR A 2 13.71 7.72 -9.36
CA THR A 2 12.43 7.64 -8.66
C THR A 2 12.16 8.95 -7.92
N ASP A 3 11.00 9.53 -8.15
CA ASP A 3 10.52 10.70 -7.41
C ASP A 3 9.73 10.23 -6.18
N TRP A 4 10.40 10.25 -5.05
CA TRP A 4 9.82 9.82 -3.78
C TRP A 4 8.68 10.72 -3.30
N SER A 5 8.67 11.99 -3.67
CA SER A 5 7.57 12.88 -3.32
C SER A 5 6.29 12.48 -4.05
N ALA A 6 6.39 12.11 -5.31
CA ALA A 6 5.28 11.58 -6.09
C ALA A 6 4.75 10.25 -5.53
N VAL A 7 5.66 9.32 -5.17
CA VAL A 7 5.30 8.03 -4.54
C VAL A 7 4.59 8.24 -3.21
N LEU A 8 5.14 9.07 -2.33
CA LEU A 8 4.54 9.33 -1.01
C LEU A 8 3.20 10.05 -1.11
N THR A 9 3.07 10.99 -2.03
CA THR A 9 1.78 11.69 -2.25
C THR A 9 0.73 10.70 -2.74
N GLY A 10 1.05 9.86 -3.72
CA GLY A 10 0.16 8.80 -4.19
C GLY A 10 -0.21 7.82 -3.08
N PHE A 11 0.74 7.42 -2.25
CA PHE A 11 0.50 6.57 -1.09
C PHE A 11 -0.47 7.23 -0.08
N VAL A 12 -0.29 8.51 0.25
CA VAL A 12 -1.21 9.24 1.14
C VAL A 12 -2.61 9.30 0.55
N VAL A 13 -2.73 9.51 -0.76
CA VAL A 13 -4.03 9.48 -1.45
C VAL A 13 -4.67 8.09 -1.34
N ILE A 14 -3.89 7.01 -1.53
CA ILE A 14 -4.37 5.63 -1.32
C ILE A 14 -4.88 5.43 0.10
N LEU A 15 -4.15 5.91 1.12
CA LEU A 15 -4.56 5.80 2.52
C LEU A 15 -5.89 6.51 2.79
N VAL A 16 -5.99 7.76 2.38
CA VAL A 16 -7.19 8.57 2.63
C VAL A 16 -8.41 7.99 1.90
N LEU A 17 -8.25 7.68 0.61
CA LEU A 17 -9.33 7.10 -0.18
C LEU A 17 -9.64 5.67 0.23
N GLY A 18 -8.65 4.91 0.69
CA GLY A 18 -8.81 3.57 1.22
C GLY A 18 -9.65 3.55 2.50
N LEU A 19 -9.44 4.51 3.40
CA LEU A 19 -10.27 4.68 4.60
C LEU A 19 -11.73 5.03 4.23
N VAL A 20 -11.91 5.96 3.29
CA VAL A 20 -13.25 6.29 2.77
C VAL A 20 -13.86 5.08 2.05
N GLY A 21 -13.04 4.33 1.33
CA GLY A 21 -13.42 3.13 0.59
C GLY A 21 -13.89 1.96 1.46
N LEU A 22 -13.65 2.00 2.78
CA LEU A 22 -14.19 1.00 3.71
C LEU A 22 -15.73 1.02 3.77
N VAL A 23 -16.36 2.11 3.36
CA VAL A 23 -17.82 2.21 3.24
C VAL A 23 -18.37 1.27 2.16
N VAL A 24 -17.58 1.06 1.07
CA VAL A 24 -17.90 0.12 -0.01
C VAL A 24 -16.71 -0.79 -0.21
N PRO A 25 -16.60 -1.89 0.56
CA PRO A 25 -15.46 -2.80 0.49
C PRO A 25 -15.28 -3.38 -0.93
N GLY A 26 -14.04 -3.53 -1.34
CA GLY A 26 -13.66 -4.00 -2.66
C GLY A 26 -13.62 -2.87 -3.71
N ILE A 27 -14.75 -2.31 -4.10
CA ILE A 27 -14.80 -1.21 -5.09
C ILE A 27 -14.06 0.02 -4.56
N GLY A 28 -14.24 0.37 -3.29
CA GLY A 28 -13.56 1.50 -2.65
C GLY A 28 -12.04 1.31 -2.60
N GLN A 29 -11.56 0.10 -2.37
CA GLN A 29 -10.13 -0.21 -2.34
C GLN A 29 -9.50 -0.14 -3.74
N LEU A 30 -10.17 -0.68 -4.75
CA LEU A 30 -9.74 -0.58 -6.14
C LEU A 30 -9.69 0.88 -6.60
N ALA A 31 -10.74 1.66 -6.31
CA ALA A 31 -10.76 3.08 -6.64
C ALA A 31 -9.62 3.85 -5.95
N ALA A 32 -9.34 3.55 -4.68
CA ALA A 32 -8.23 4.16 -3.95
C ALA A 32 -6.87 3.85 -4.59
N GLY A 33 -6.64 2.60 -4.98
CA GLY A 33 -5.42 2.17 -5.68
C GLY A 33 -5.24 2.87 -7.01
N LEU A 34 -6.28 2.85 -7.86
CA LEU A 34 -6.26 3.51 -9.18
C LEU A 34 -6.01 5.01 -9.06
N LEU A 35 -6.74 5.71 -8.19
CA LEU A 35 -6.63 7.17 -8.04
C LEU A 35 -5.32 7.58 -7.40
N GLY A 36 -4.86 6.87 -6.38
CA GLY A 36 -3.57 7.16 -5.75
C GLY A 36 -2.40 6.88 -6.69
N GLY A 37 -2.48 5.79 -7.46
CA GLY A 37 -1.53 5.49 -8.52
C GLY A 37 -1.51 6.57 -9.60
N LEU A 38 -2.69 7.00 -10.05
CA LEU A 38 -2.83 8.08 -11.04
C LEU A 38 -2.15 9.37 -10.55
N VAL A 39 -2.36 9.74 -9.29
CA VAL A 39 -1.71 10.91 -8.69
C VAL A 39 -0.18 10.74 -8.65
N ALA A 40 0.30 9.57 -8.21
CA ALA A 40 1.74 9.28 -8.19
C ALA A 40 2.36 9.37 -9.58
N GLY A 41 1.71 8.77 -10.58
CA GLY A 41 2.19 8.78 -11.96
C GLY A 41 2.14 10.16 -12.59
N TYR A 42 1.07 10.92 -12.34
CA TYR A 42 0.93 12.28 -12.83
C TYR A 42 2.02 13.21 -12.29
N LEU A 43 2.25 13.16 -10.98
CA LEU A 43 3.28 13.98 -10.33
C LEU A 43 4.70 13.60 -10.77
N ALA A 44 4.94 12.31 -10.99
CA ALA A 44 6.24 11.84 -11.47
C ALA A 44 6.51 12.26 -12.92
N GLY A 45 5.46 12.39 -13.75
CA GLY A 45 5.58 12.71 -15.18
C GLY A 45 6.41 11.69 -15.95
N GLY A 46 6.79 12.06 -17.17
CA GLY A 46 7.75 11.28 -17.95
C GLY A 46 7.20 10.03 -18.64
N GLY A 47 5.88 9.95 -18.83
CA GLY A 47 5.23 8.95 -19.66
C GLY A 47 4.81 7.66 -18.93
N LEU A 48 4.27 6.73 -19.69
CA LEU A 48 3.62 5.49 -19.22
C LEU A 48 4.51 4.66 -18.28
N ALA A 49 5.75 4.37 -18.69
CA ALA A 49 6.63 3.48 -17.93
C ALA A 49 7.03 4.09 -16.58
N ARG A 50 7.30 5.38 -16.55
CA ARG A 50 7.65 6.09 -15.33
C ARG A 50 6.45 6.23 -14.40
N GLY A 51 5.29 6.56 -14.95
CA GLY A 51 4.03 6.60 -14.20
C GLY A 51 3.65 5.24 -13.61
N PHE A 52 3.75 4.16 -14.41
CA PHE A 52 3.56 2.79 -13.94
C PHE A 52 4.45 2.46 -12.72
N TRP A 53 5.75 2.76 -12.82
CA TRP A 53 6.71 2.50 -11.75
C TRP A 53 6.34 3.24 -10.45
N HIS A 54 5.99 4.52 -10.55
CA HIS A 54 5.64 5.32 -9.38
C HIS A 54 4.31 4.89 -8.76
N GLY A 55 3.32 4.53 -9.58
CA GLY A 55 2.07 3.95 -9.11
C GLY A 55 2.27 2.61 -8.41
N LEU A 56 3.12 1.73 -8.99
CA LEU A 56 3.48 0.45 -8.38
C LEU A 56 4.09 0.63 -6.99
N LEU A 57 5.06 1.53 -6.86
CA LEU A 57 5.71 1.82 -5.58
C LEU A 57 4.73 2.40 -4.56
N ALA A 58 3.85 3.32 -4.97
CA ALA A 58 2.86 3.90 -4.09
C ALA A 58 1.91 2.83 -3.51
N GLY A 59 1.44 1.90 -4.34
CA GLY A 59 0.60 0.79 -3.92
C GLY A 59 1.32 -0.22 -3.03
N ALA A 60 2.54 -0.61 -3.39
CA ALA A 60 3.33 -1.58 -2.63
C ALA A 60 3.72 -1.05 -1.24
N PHE A 61 4.04 0.23 -1.15
CA PHE A 61 4.47 0.87 0.10
C PHE A 61 3.42 0.76 1.20
N GLY A 62 2.14 0.90 0.85
CA GLY A 62 1.03 0.80 1.78
C GLY A 62 0.93 -0.55 2.46
N GLY A 63 1.07 -1.64 1.71
CA GLY A 63 0.98 -2.99 2.27
C GLY A 63 2.17 -3.38 3.10
N ILE A 64 3.38 -2.98 2.70
CA ILE A 64 4.59 -3.22 3.49
C ILE A 64 4.49 -2.48 4.83
N LEU A 65 4.09 -1.23 4.81
CA LEU A 65 3.93 -0.43 6.03
C LEU A 65 2.85 -0.99 6.94
N LEU A 66 1.66 -1.30 6.39
CA LEU A 66 0.57 -1.90 7.17
C LEU A 66 0.99 -3.25 7.76
N GLY A 67 1.62 -4.10 6.97
CA GLY A 67 2.11 -5.39 7.41
C GLY A 67 3.13 -5.27 8.55
N ALA A 68 4.07 -4.34 8.45
CA ALA A 68 5.05 -4.07 9.49
C ALA A 68 4.40 -3.59 10.80
N ILE A 69 3.41 -2.70 10.69
CA ILE A 69 2.65 -2.22 11.86
C ILE A 69 1.90 -3.38 12.52
N LEU A 70 1.21 -4.20 11.75
CA LEU A 70 0.48 -5.37 12.28
C LEU A 70 1.43 -6.37 12.94
N PHE A 71 2.60 -6.62 12.33
CA PHE A 71 3.62 -7.49 12.92
C PHE A 71 4.04 -6.99 14.31
N VAL A 72 4.40 -5.70 14.42
CA VAL A 72 4.84 -5.11 15.69
C VAL A 72 3.72 -5.14 16.72
N LEU A 73 2.51 -4.72 16.35
CA LEU A 73 1.37 -4.66 17.27
C LEU A 73 1.01 -6.04 17.82
N LEU A 74 0.92 -7.05 16.98
CA LEU A 74 0.58 -8.41 17.40
C LEU A 74 1.67 -9.04 18.26
N THR A 75 2.94 -8.81 17.92
CA THR A 75 4.07 -9.30 18.69
C THR A 75 4.11 -8.66 20.08
N VAL A 76 4.00 -7.33 20.15
CA VAL A 76 4.00 -6.60 21.43
C VAL A 76 2.79 -6.99 22.27
N ALA A 77 1.60 -7.04 21.69
CA ALA A 77 0.40 -7.48 22.40
C ALA A 77 0.55 -8.91 22.97
N GLY A 78 1.18 -9.80 22.20
CA GLY A 78 1.49 -11.16 22.66
C GLY A 78 2.40 -11.16 23.87
N PHE A 79 3.47 -10.35 23.86
CA PHE A 79 4.41 -10.26 25.01
C PHE A 79 3.76 -9.71 26.27
N LEU A 80 2.72 -8.89 26.17
CA LEU A 80 1.96 -8.40 27.33
C LEU A 80 1.25 -9.54 28.09
N VAL A 81 0.97 -10.66 27.42
CA VAL A 81 0.39 -11.86 28.01
C VAL A 81 1.45 -12.80 28.61
N GLY A 82 2.71 -12.61 28.24
CA GLY A 82 3.84 -13.39 28.72
C GLY A 82 4.75 -13.89 27.58
N PRO A 83 5.86 -14.60 27.88
CA PRO A 83 6.83 -15.05 26.86
C PRO A 83 6.20 -15.98 25.81
N ILE A 84 5.32 -16.89 26.25
CA ILE A 84 4.60 -17.82 25.35
C ILE A 84 3.64 -17.01 24.44
N GLY A 85 2.93 -16.03 25.01
CA GLY A 85 2.09 -15.11 24.25
C GLY A 85 2.89 -14.31 23.22
N GLY A 86 4.13 -13.93 23.54
CA GLY A 86 5.04 -13.28 22.59
C GLY A 86 5.40 -14.15 21.39
N VAL A 87 5.61 -15.44 21.58
CA VAL A 87 5.86 -16.40 20.49
C VAL A 87 4.61 -16.49 19.58
N PHE A 88 3.43 -16.69 20.14
CA PHE A 88 2.20 -16.75 19.36
C PHE A 88 1.87 -15.41 18.68
N GLY A 89 2.09 -14.29 19.36
CA GLY A 89 1.94 -12.94 18.80
C GLY A 89 2.89 -12.68 17.63
N GLY A 90 4.13 -13.14 17.74
CA GLY A 90 5.13 -13.09 16.66
C GLY A 90 4.75 -13.93 15.46
N LEU A 91 4.23 -15.15 15.66
CA LEU A 91 3.74 -16.01 14.59
C LEU A 91 2.50 -15.40 13.90
N ALA A 92 1.55 -14.90 14.68
CA ALA A 92 0.37 -14.21 14.16
C ALA A 92 0.76 -12.93 13.39
N GLY A 93 1.70 -12.16 13.92
CA GLY A 93 2.24 -10.96 13.28
C GLY A 93 2.95 -11.26 11.97
N THR A 94 3.76 -12.30 11.92
CA THR A 94 4.42 -12.76 10.69
C THR A 94 3.40 -13.19 9.65
N SER A 95 2.37 -13.94 10.04
CA SER A 95 1.29 -14.34 9.14
C SER A 95 0.53 -13.13 8.61
N ALA A 96 0.19 -12.17 9.46
CA ALA A 96 -0.46 -10.92 9.08
C ALA A 96 0.41 -10.10 8.12
N PHE A 97 1.72 -10.04 8.35
CA PHE A 97 2.66 -9.37 7.46
C PHE A 97 2.68 -10.00 6.07
N VAL A 98 2.81 -11.32 5.99
CA VAL A 98 2.84 -12.05 4.71
C VAL A 98 1.53 -11.85 3.94
N ILE A 99 0.38 -11.94 4.62
CA ILE A 99 -0.93 -11.68 4.01
C ILE A 99 -1.03 -10.24 3.51
N ALA A 100 -0.63 -9.25 4.32
CA ALA A 100 -0.68 -7.85 3.97
C ALA A 100 0.20 -7.54 2.74
N VAL A 101 1.42 -8.09 2.68
CA VAL A 101 2.34 -7.91 1.53
C VAL A 101 1.78 -8.58 0.28
N THR A 102 1.18 -9.76 0.41
CA THR A 102 0.57 -10.46 -0.72
C THR A 102 -0.62 -9.68 -1.30
N LEU A 103 -1.51 -9.20 -0.45
CA LEU A 103 -2.62 -8.36 -0.87
C LEU A 103 -2.15 -7.03 -1.47
N ALA A 104 -1.09 -6.46 -0.89
CA ALA A 104 -0.48 -5.24 -1.43
C ALA A 104 0.16 -5.44 -2.80
N ALA A 105 0.73 -6.61 -3.07
CA ALA A 105 1.26 -6.91 -4.41
C ALA A 105 0.15 -6.89 -5.47
N ILE A 106 -1.03 -7.41 -5.14
CA ILE A 106 -2.21 -7.35 -6.01
C ILE A 106 -2.69 -5.89 -6.17
N ALA A 107 -2.83 -5.16 -5.07
CA ALA A 107 -3.26 -3.76 -5.09
C ALA A 107 -2.22 -2.83 -5.75
N ALA A 108 -0.93 -3.20 -5.70
CA ALA A 108 0.12 -2.46 -6.37
C ALA A 108 -0.01 -2.51 -7.91
N ILE A 109 -0.52 -3.62 -8.46
CA ILE A 109 -0.79 -3.73 -9.90
C ILE A 109 -1.89 -2.75 -10.30
N ASP A 110 -2.97 -2.67 -9.53
CA ASP A 110 -4.05 -1.72 -9.73
C ASP A 110 -3.54 -0.27 -9.70
N SER A 111 -2.78 0.07 -8.67
CA SER A 111 -2.13 1.37 -8.55
C SER A 111 -1.12 1.65 -9.68
N ALA A 112 -0.41 0.62 -10.17
CA ALA A 112 0.50 0.76 -11.30
C ALA A 112 -0.24 1.10 -12.61
N VAL A 113 -1.43 0.52 -12.82
CA VAL A 113 -2.29 0.86 -13.97
C VAL A 113 -2.74 2.32 -13.87
N GLY A 114 -3.23 2.74 -12.70
CA GLY A 114 -3.54 4.14 -12.44
C GLY A 114 -2.34 5.06 -12.70
N GLY A 115 -1.16 4.66 -12.21
CA GLY A 115 0.10 5.39 -12.40
C GLY A 115 0.50 5.53 -13.87
N ALA A 116 0.33 4.46 -14.66
CA ALA A 116 0.59 4.49 -16.10
C ALA A 116 -0.29 5.53 -16.80
N VAL A 117 -1.58 5.56 -16.48
CA VAL A 117 -2.52 6.57 -17.00
C VAL A 117 -2.10 7.97 -16.54
N GLY A 118 -1.79 8.15 -15.26
CA GLY A 118 -1.31 9.43 -14.72
C GLY A 118 -0.07 9.95 -15.43
N GLY A 119 0.92 9.07 -15.66
CA GLY A 119 2.14 9.41 -16.39
C GLY A 119 1.93 9.78 -17.85
N LEU A 120 0.89 9.25 -18.50
CA LEU A 120 0.50 9.65 -19.85
C LEU A 120 -0.18 11.02 -19.90
N LEU A 121 -0.91 11.38 -18.84
CA LEU A 121 -1.62 12.65 -18.76
C LEU A 121 -0.72 13.81 -18.35
N ALA A 122 0.42 13.50 -17.78
CA ALA A 122 1.43 14.48 -17.39
C ALA A 122 2.29 14.86 -18.58
#